data_cdb588a00664d7973cdf82eda666987d
#
_entry.id   cdb588a00664d7973cdf82eda666987d
#
_cell.length_a   1.000
_cell.length_b   1.000
_cell.length_c   1.000
_cell.angle_alpha   90.00
_cell.angle_beta   90.00
_cell.angle_gamma   90.00
#
_symmetry.space_group_name_H-M   'P 1'
#
loop_
_entity.id
_entity.type
_entity.pdbx_description
1 polymer ?
#
loop_
_entity_poly.entity_id
_entity_poly.type
_entity_poly.pdbx_seq_one_letter_code
_entity_poly.pdbx_strand_id
1 'polypeptide(L)' 'YRGLGIGTLLLKQLLQAEKLDGYSKISLSVQKSNYAVKMYEKVGFTVVDENSEEYIMIVNL' A
#
# COMPACT_ATOMS: atom_id res chain seq x y z
N TYR A 1 0.50 17.41 -0.54
CA TYR A 1 0.53 17.62 0.86
C TYR A 1 1.79 17.06 1.46
N ARG A 2 2.39 17.83 2.23
CA ARG A 2 3.68 17.48 2.79
C ARG A 2 3.66 16.22 3.64
N GLY A 3 2.48 15.74 3.90
CA GLY A 3 2.34 14.52 4.64
C GLY A 3 2.79 13.27 3.93
N LEU A 4 3.26 13.36 2.69
CA LEU A 4 3.67 12.19 1.94
C LEU A 4 4.73 11.37 2.68
N GLY A 5 5.74 12.02 3.22
CA GLY A 5 6.78 11.33 3.96
C GLY A 5 6.25 10.73 5.25
N ILE A 6 5.39 11.47 5.93
CA ILE A 6 4.77 11.01 7.16
C ILE A 6 3.82 9.86 6.87
N GLY A 7 3.05 9.97 5.79
CA GLY A 7 2.13 8.90 5.40
C GLY A 7 2.85 7.60 5.09
N THR A 8 3.99 7.68 4.40
CA THR A 8 4.78 6.50 4.11
C THR A 8 5.31 5.86 5.39
N LEU A 9 5.77 6.67 6.33
CA LEU A 9 6.26 6.16 7.61
C LEU A 9 5.15 5.47 8.39
N LEU A 10 3.97 6.09 8.46
CA LEU A 10 2.84 5.50 9.16
C LEU A 10 2.42 4.18 8.51
N LEU A 11 2.42 4.14 7.19
CA LEU A 11 2.06 2.92 6.48
C LEU A 11 3.05 1.80 6.77
N LYS A 12 4.34 2.11 6.79
CA LYS A 12 5.35 1.10 7.14
C LYS A 12 5.17 0.58 8.56
N GLN A 13 4.84 1.46 9.50
CA GLN A 13 4.58 1.04 10.87
C GLN A 13 3.35 0.15 10.95
N LEU A 14 2.31 0.48 10.20
CA LEU A 14 1.11 -0.36 10.14
C LEU A 14 1.45 -1.74 9.61
N LEU A 15 2.23 -1.81 8.56
CA LEU A 15 2.63 -3.09 7.96
C LEU A 15 3.43 -3.93 8.94
N GLN A 16 4.30 -3.31 9.72
CA GLN A 16 5.06 -4.04 10.74
C GLN A 16 4.13 -4.59 11.82
N ALA A 17 3.15 -3.81 12.24
CA ALA A 17 2.18 -4.27 13.23
C ALA A 17 1.39 -5.46 12.72
N GLU A 18 0.96 -5.42 11.46
CA GLU A 18 0.23 -6.52 10.87
C GLU A 18 1.10 -7.78 10.78
N LYS A 19 2.37 -7.61 10.45
CA LYS A 19 3.31 -8.74 10.40
C LYS A 19 3.45 -9.38 11.77
N LEU A 20 3.55 -8.57 12.81
CA LEU A 20 3.66 -9.08 14.17
C LEU A 20 2.40 -9.82 14.62
N ASP A 21 1.25 -9.42 14.07
CA ASP A 21 -0.02 -10.10 14.34
C ASP A 21 -0.18 -11.41 13.55
N GLY A 22 0.80 -11.77 12.74
CA GLY A 22 0.77 -13.03 12.03
C GLY A 22 0.31 -12.97 10.59
N TYR A 23 0.01 -11.80 10.07
CA TYR A 23 -0.36 -11.65 8.67
C TYR A 23 0.87 -11.76 7.78
N SER A 24 0.72 -12.47 6.67
CA SER A 24 1.83 -12.63 5.73
C SER A 24 1.74 -11.71 4.54
N LYS A 25 0.56 -11.16 4.26
CA LYS A 25 0.39 -10.19 3.19
C LYS A 25 -0.88 -9.38 3.41
N ILE A 26 -0.90 -8.22 2.79
CA ILE A 26 -2.04 -7.30 2.85
C ILE A 26 -2.41 -6.93 1.42
N SER A 27 -3.70 -6.92 1.13
CA SER A 27 -4.20 -6.48 -0.17
C SER A 27 -5.07 -5.25 0.00
N LEU A 28 -5.09 -4.40 -1.02
CA LEU A 28 -5.92 -3.22 -1.03
C LEU A 28 -6.30 -2.87 -2.46
N SER A 29 -7.34 -2.05 -2.61
CA SER A 29 -7.67 -1.47 -3.90
C SER A 29 -7.51 0.05 -3.80
N VAL A 30 -7.06 0.66 -4.88
CA VAL A 30 -6.82 2.10 -4.92
C VAL A 30 -7.17 2.62 -6.31
N GLN A 31 -7.80 3.78 -6.37
CA GLN A 31 -8.16 4.37 -7.65
C GLN A 31 -6.91 4.73 -8.43
N LYS A 32 -6.94 4.44 -9.74
CA LYS A 32 -5.79 4.71 -10.61
C LYS A 32 -5.38 6.17 -10.64
N SER A 33 -6.33 7.06 -10.46
CA SER A 33 -6.07 8.49 -10.44
C SER A 33 -5.51 9.00 -9.11
N ASN A 34 -5.46 8.14 -8.09
CA ASN A 34 -4.99 8.53 -6.78
C ASN A 34 -3.46 8.47 -6.75
N TYR A 35 -2.84 9.60 -6.44
CA TYR A 35 -1.38 9.64 -6.38
C TYR A 35 -0.80 8.77 -5.26
N ALA A 36 -1.62 8.32 -4.33
CA ALA A 36 -1.17 7.41 -3.29
C ALA A 36 -0.67 6.08 -3.85
N VAL A 37 -1.02 5.75 -5.09
CA VAL A 37 -0.48 4.56 -5.76
C VAL A 37 1.05 4.55 -5.69
N LYS A 38 1.67 5.70 -5.96
CA LYS A 38 3.14 5.78 -5.91
C LYS A 38 3.67 5.58 -4.50
N MET A 39 2.93 6.06 -3.50
CA MET A 39 3.33 5.88 -2.12
C MET A 39 3.29 4.40 -1.75
N TYR A 40 2.25 3.71 -2.16
CA TYR A 40 2.16 2.27 -1.90
C TYR A 40 3.28 1.50 -2.58
N GLU A 41 3.61 1.86 -3.81
CA GLU A 41 4.72 1.21 -4.51
C GLU A 41 6.04 1.41 -3.80
N LYS A 42 6.26 2.58 -3.23
CA LYS A 42 7.48 2.86 -2.48
C LYS A 42 7.60 2.00 -1.23
N VAL A 43 6.47 1.64 -0.65
CA VAL A 43 6.44 0.84 0.56
C VAL A 43 6.66 -0.64 0.24
N GLY A 44 6.40 -1.05 -1.01
CA GLY A 44 6.61 -2.41 -1.43
C GLY A 44 5.38 -3.09 -2.00
N PHE A 45 4.28 -2.36 -2.15
CA PHE A 45 3.09 -2.92 -2.77
C PHE A 45 3.31 -3.13 -4.25
N THR A 46 2.71 -4.18 -4.78
CA THR A 46 2.78 -4.53 -6.20
C THR A 46 1.36 -4.63 -6.75
N VAL A 47 1.16 -4.09 -7.94
CA VAL A 47 -0.13 -4.23 -8.62
C VAL A 47 -0.23 -5.66 -9.14
N VAL A 48 -1.25 -6.38 -8.71
CA VAL A 48 -1.46 -7.76 -9.13
C VAL A 48 -2.68 -7.91 -10.02
N ASP A 49 -3.55 -6.91 -10.03
CA ASP A 49 -4.73 -6.91 -10.89
C ASP A 49 -5.21 -5.48 -11.04
N GLU A 50 -6.06 -5.24 -12.01
CA GLU A 50 -6.63 -3.92 -12.21
C GLU A 50 -7.95 -4.03 -12.95
N ASN A 51 -8.81 -3.04 -12.73
CA ASN A 51 -10.01 -2.86 -13.54
C ASN A 51 -9.93 -1.47 -14.19
N SER A 52 -11.04 -1.00 -14.75
CA SER A 52 -11.02 0.27 -15.47
C SER A 52 -10.72 1.46 -14.58
N GLU A 53 -10.93 1.36 -13.29
CA GLU A 53 -10.84 2.49 -12.37
C GLU A 53 -9.86 2.30 -11.22
N GLU A 54 -9.50 1.06 -10.89
CA GLU A 54 -8.71 0.76 -9.69
C GLU A 54 -7.62 -0.25 -9.95
N TYR A 55 -6.57 -0.14 -9.14
CA TYR A 55 -5.55 -1.18 -9.03
C TYR A 55 -5.79 -2.00 -7.79
N ILE A 56 -5.53 -3.30 -7.90
CA ILE A 56 -5.50 -4.19 -6.74
C ILE A 56 -4.04 -4.43 -6.43
N MET A 57 -3.62 -4.04 -5.25
CA MET A 57 -2.21 -4.11 -4.86
C MET A 57 -2.05 -5.00 -3.64
N ILE A 58 -0.93 -5.71 -3.58
CA ILE A 58 -0.59 -6.50 -2.40
C ILE A 58 0.84 -6.21 -1.99
N VAL A 59 1.12 -6.48 -0.72
CA VAL A 59 2.45 -6.44 -0.18
C VAL A 59 2.67 -7.69 0.66
N ASN A 60 3.85 -8.30 0.52
CA ASN A 60 4.24 -9.43 1.36
C ASN A 60 4.97 -8.90 2.58
N LEU A 61 4.55 -9.33 3.73
CA LEU A 61 5.09 -8.86 5.01
C LEU A 61 6.26 -9.71 5.52
#